data_5a1db68a2b7d7340c90773d628aaebea
#
_entry.id   5a1db68a2b7d7340c90773d628aaebea
#
_cell.length_a   1.000
_cell.length_b   1.000
_cell.length_c   1.000
_cell.angle_alpha   90.00
_cell.angle_beta   90.00
_cell.angle_gamma   90.00
#
_symmetry.space_group_name_H-M   'P 1'
#
loop_
_entity.id
_entity.type
_entity.pdbx_description
1 polymer ?
#
loop_
_entity_poly.entity_id
_entity_poly.type
_entity_poly.pdbx_seq_one_letter_code
_entity_poly.pdbx_strand_id
1 'polypeptide(L)'
;MLDLTNTEELQKIDELDALGTTENLLKQCEAAWNEATSLSVPKIENITNIVFCGMGASMYGALVLKSVLGRNLPYPIEIVSDYYLPDYAGKNTLVVLTSYSGTTEEVLSCATDAKSKETQIVVITKGGPLAEFAKDNNLPAYIFNPVLNPNNVPRLGTGYTVLGMIGLLNKVGVIDIEEKEITDALVRMHDKFEDIKAQALKDSEIFINKIPIVFASEHLSGNALILRNQFNETSKTFSSFYLIPDLNHHLMEGLQFPENAPLQFIVLDSPNYSDKIKKRINLTEQVVNQNKYPVHEFMTSGQTEYDDILETIFYGSFLTLYLGLYYKQNPGTNPWVDWFKKELSA
;
A
#
# COMPACT_ATOMS: atom_id res chain seq x y z
N MET A 1 22.42 5.13 19.08
CA MET A 1 21.97 4.45 17.86
C MET A 1 21.51 3.07 18.28
N LEU A 2 20.33 2.60 17.83
CA LEU A 2 19.86 1.25 18.14
C LEU A 2 20.79 0.25 17.46
N ASP A 3 21.31 -0.71 18.22
CA ASP A 3 22.12 -1.79 17.66
C ASP A 3 21.17 -2.91 17.19
N LEU A 4 20.92 -2.97 15.89
CA LEU A 4 20.06 -3.99 15.27
C LEU A 4 20.64 -5.42 15.38
N THR A 5 21.89 -5.56 15.81
CA THR A 5 22.49 -6.88 16.10
C THR A 5 22.19 -7.36 17.52
N ASN A 6 21.73 -6.48 18.39
CA ASN A 6 21.33 -6.82 19.76
C ASN A 6 19.90 -7.40 19.77
N THR A 7 19.82 -8.70 19.57
CA THR A 7 18.53 -9.42 19.49
C THR A 7 17.69 -9.30 20.77
N GLU A 8 18.29 -9.18 21.95
CA GLU A 8 17.55 -9.00 23.20
C GLU A 8 16.88 -7.62 23.29
N GLU A 9 17.55 -6.56 22.84
CA GLU A 9 16.97 -5.21 22.80
C GLU A 9 15.88 -5.11 21.73
N LEU A 10 16.11 -5.70 20.54
CA LEU A 10 15.11 -5.76 19.48
C LEU A 10 13.85 -6.48 19.91
N GLN A 11 13.95 -7.66 20.51
CA GLN A 11 12.79 -8.43 20.99
C GLN A 11 11.94 -7.69 22.03
N LYS A 12 12.57 -6.82 22.83
CA LYS A 12 11.83 -5.99 23.82
C LYS A 12 11.04 -4.85 23.15
N ILE A 13 11.49 -4.38 21.99
CA ILE A 13 10.83 -3.29 21.25
C ILE A 13 9.84 -3.88 20.25
N ASP A 14 10.24 -4.91 19.53
CA ASP A 14 9.46 -5.56 18.46
C ASP A 14 8.80 -6.86 18.97
N GLU A 15 7.96 -6.73 19.99
CA GLU A 15 7.27 -7.88 20.63
C GLU A 15 6.38 -8.66 19.66
N LEU A 16 5.93 -8.03 18.56
CA LEU A 16 5.09 -8.65 17.54
C LEU A 16 5.88 -9.15 16.32
N ASP A 17 7.21 -9.20 16.43
CA ASP A 17 8.10 -9.66 15.34
C ASP A 17 7.74 -9.04 13.98
N ALA A 18 7.59 -7.71 13.99
CA ALA A 18 7.31 -6.96 12.77
C ALA A 18 8.49 -7.05 11.79
N LEU A 19 9.73 -7.12 12.29
CA LEU A 19 10.92 -7.32 11.47
C LEU A 19 10.87 -8.67 10.74
N GLY A 20 10.69 -9.78 11.45
CA GLY A 20 10.61 -11.11 10.84
C GLY A 20 9.41 -11.25 9.89
N THR A 21 8.28 -10.60 10.22
CA THR A 21 7.13 -10.54 9.31
C THR A 21 7.44 -9.74 8.04
N THR A 22 8.16 -8.62 8.15
CA THR A 22 8.57 -7.80 6.99
C THR A 22 9.61 -8.53 6.12
N GLU A 23 10.50 -9.30 6.71
CA GLU A 23 11.44 -10.19 5.99
C GLU A 23 10.72 -11.28 5.17
N ASN A 24 9.50 -11.63 5.53
CA ASN A 24 8.67 -12.55 4.75
C ASN A 24 7.80 -11.86 3.70
N LEU A 25 7.91 -10.54 3.48
CA LEU A 25 7.02 -9.80 2.59
C LEU A 25 7.09 -10.29 1.13
N LEU A 26 8.27 -10.62 0.62
CA LEU A 26 8.40 -11.20 -0.72
C LEU A 26 7.68 -12.56 -0.82
N LYS A 27 7.85 -13.43 0.17
CA LYS A 27 7.15 -14.72 0.22
C LYS A 27 5.63 -14.54 0.36
N GLN A 28 5.17 -13.51 1.06
CA GLN A 28 3.74 -13.18 1.11
C GLN A 28 3.22 -12.80 -0.28
N CYS A 29 3.98 -12.02 -1.05
CA CYS A 29 3.63 -11.65 -2.42
C CYS A 29 3.52 -12.88 -3.32
N GLU A 30 4.51 -13.76 -3.28
CA GLU A 30 4.54 -15.03 -4.04
C GLU A 30 3.36 -15.94 -3.69
N ALA A 31 3.14 -16.17 -2.39
CA ALA A 31 2.04 -17.00 -1.91
C ALA A 31 0.68 -16.43 -2.34
N ALA A 32 0.46 -15.14 -2.12
CA ALA A 32 -0.80 -14.47 -2.44
C ALA A 32 -1.12 -14.48 -3.93
N TRP A 33 -0.11 -14.26 -4.79
CA TRP A 33 -0.30 -14.36 -6.24
C TRP A 33 -0.69 -15.77 -6.67
N ASN A 34 0.07 -16.78 -6.23
CA ASN A 34 -0.17 -18.18 -6.56
C ASN A 34 -1.53 -18.68 -6.05
N GLU A 35 -1.88 -18.34 -4.81
CA GLU A 35 -3.17 -18.70 -4.21
C GLU A 35 -4.34 -18.06 -4.98
N ALA A 36 -4.29 -16.74 -5.20
CA ALA A 36 -5.38 -16.02 -5.84
C ALA A 36 -5.60 -16.42 -7.31
N THR A 37 -4.52 -16.64 -8.07
CA THR A 37 -4.61 -17.08 -9.48
C THR A 37 -5.02 -18.55 -9.63
N SER A 38 -4.83 -19.37 -8.60
CA SER A 38 -5.27 -20.77 -8.58
C SER A 38 -6.73 -20.98 -8.21
N LEU A 39 -7.44 -19.92 -7.78
CA LEU A 39 -8.85 -20.02 -7.37
C LEU A 39 -9.74 -20.50 -8.53
N SER A 40 -10.73 -21.32 -8.19
CA SER A 40 -11.83 -21.69 -9.10
C SER A 40 -13.02 -20.76 -8.84
N VAL A 41 -13.05 -19.63 -9.53
CA VAL A 41 -14.08 -18.59 -9.38
C VAL A 41 -14.69 -18.21 -10.74
N PRO A 42 -15.97 -17.82 -10.81
CA PRO A 42 -16.59 -17.36 -12.04
C PRO A 42 -15.93 -16.08 -12.56
N LYS A 43 -16.03 -15.86 -13.87
CA LYS A 43 -15.65 -14.59 -14.48
C LYS A 43 -16.67 -13.51 -14.15
N ILE A 44 -16.21 -12.27 -14.03
CA ILE A 44 -17.01 -11.08 -13.91
C ILE A 44 -17.18 -10.49 -15.31
N GLU A 45 -18.40 -10.17 -15.68
CA GLU A 45 -18.74 -9.68 -17.02
C GLU A 45 -19.68 -8.47 -16.94
N ASN A 46 -19.73 -7.71 -18.04
CA ASN A 46 -20.69 -6.60 -18.21
C ASN A 46 -20.56 -5.49 -17.14
N ILE A 47 -19.33 -5.24 -16.66
CA ILE A 47 -19.09 -4.11 -15.77
C ILE A 47 -18.81 -2.83 -16.56
N THR A 48 -19.16 -1.69 -15.96
CA THR A 48 -18.91 -0.35 -16.51
C THR A 48 -17.98 0.48 -15.65
N ASN A 49 -17.80 0.09 -14.41
CA ASN A 49 -16.94 0.77 -13.43
C ASN A 49 -16.57 -0.16 -12.27
N ILE A 50 -15.53 0.22 -11.55
CA ILE A 50 -15.00 -0.53 -10.39
C ILE A 50 -14.97 0.39 -9.18
N VAL A 51 -15.52 -0.09 -8.05
CA VAL A 51 -15.48 0.60 -6.77
C VAL A 51 -14.74 -0.28 -5.77
N PHE A 52 -13.61 0.21 -5.26
CA PHE A 52 -12.87 -0.45 -4.19
C PHE A 52 -13.28 0.11 -2.84
N CYS A 53 -13.66 -0.78 -1.91
CA CYS A 53 -14.02 -0.42 -0.54
C CYS A 53 -13.03 -1.05 0.43
N GLY A 54 -12.43 -0.22 1.29
CA GLY A 54 -11.46 -0.66 2.28
C GLY A 54 -10.84 0.49 3.06
N MET A 55 -10.13 0.15 4.13
CA MET A 55 -9.49 1.11 5.02
C MET A 55 -8.00 0.82 5.18
N GLY A 56 -7.18 1.87 5.26
CA GLY A 56 -5.76 1.77 5.55
C GLY A 56 -5.02 0.80 4.61
N ALA A 57 -4.28 -0.15 5.19
CA ALA A 57 -3.48 -1.11 4.42
C ALA A 57 -4.31 -2.06 3.52
N SER A 58 -5.60 -2.25 3.81
CA SER A 58 -6.48 -3.04 2.96
C SER A 58 -6.70 -2.41 1.57
N MET A 59 -6.44 -1.09 1.41
CA MET A 59 -6.56 -0.39 0.13
C MET A 59 -5.28 -0.41 -0.72
N TYR A 60 -4.17 -0.94 -0.23
CA TYR A 60 -2.89 -0.87 -0.93
C TYR A 60 -2.94 -1.52 -2.32
N GLY A 61 -3.62 -2.66 -2.45
CA GLY A 61 -3.82 -3.30 -3.75
C GLY A 61 -4.59 -2.42 -4.75
N ALA A 62 -5.66 -1.74 -4.30
CA ALA A 62 -6.43 -0.83 -5.11
C ALA A 62 -5.64 0.42 -5.53
N LEU A 63 -4.83 0.97 -4.63
CA LEU A 63 -3.96 2.12 -4.91
C LEU A 63 -2.92 1.78 -5.97
N VAL A 64 -2.24 0.64 -5.83
CA VAL A 64 -1.27 0.11 -6.79
C VAL A 64 -1.95 -0.11 -8.15
N LEU A 65 -3.05 -0.85 -8.17
CA LEU A 65 -3.75 -1.20 -9.39
C LEU A 65 -4.24 0.05 -10.15
N LYS A 66 -4.79 1.02 -9.44
CA LYS A 66 -5.21 2.31 -10.03
C LYS A 66 -4.04 3.07 -10.64
N SER A 67 -2.86 3.01 -10.01
CA SER A 67 -1.68 3.75 -10.48
C SER A 67 -1.07 3.11 -11.74
N VAL A 68 -1.00 1.79 -11.80
CA VAL A 68 -0.41 1.06 -12.94
C VAL A 68 -1.39 0.95 -14.10
N LEU A 69 -2.58 0.46 -13.83
CA LEU A 69 -3.54 0.12 -14.88
C LEU A 69 -4.58 1.19 -15.16
N GLY A 70 -4.72 2.21 -14.28
CA GLY A 70 -5.85 3.13 -14.36
C GLY A 70 -6.01 3.86 -15.70
N ARG A 71 -4.92 4.07 -16.44
CA ARG A 71 -4.98 4.66 -17.79
C ARG A 71 -5.38 3.65 -18.86
N ASN A 72 -5.11 2.37 -18.63
CA ASN A 72 -5.23 1.30 -19.62
C ASN A 72 -6.49 0.46 -19.38
N LEU A 73 -7.16 0.62 -18.23
CA LEU A 73 -8.42 -0.06 -17.96
C LEU A 73 -9.57 0.65 -18.68
N PRO A 74 -10.49 -0.10 -19.29
CA PRO A 74 -11.67 0.46 -19.95
C PRO A 74 -12.72 0.95 -18.93
N TYR A 75 -12.45 0.84 -17.64
CA TYR A 75 -13.39 1.12 -16.55
C TYR A 75 -12.85 2.24 -15.65
N PRO A 76 -13.65 3.26 -15.31
CA PRO A 76 -13.30 4.18 -14.24
C PRO A 76 -13.21 3.45 -12.90
N ILE A 77 -12.23 3.89 -12.07
CA ILE A 77 -11.97 3.35 -10.76
C ILE A 77 -12.26 4.42 -9.70
N GLU A 78 -13.14 4.08 -8.77
CA GLU A 78 -13.39 4.83 -7.54
C GLU A 78 -12.80 4.09 -6.34
N ILE A 79 -12.28 4.82 -5.35
CA ILE A 79 -11.80 4.28 -4.08
C ILE A 79 -12.64 4.89 -2.97
N VAL A 80 -13.37 4.06 -2.26
CA VAL A 80 -14.28 4.43 -1.18
C VAL A 80 -13.68 4.02 0.16
N SER A 81 -13.38 5.02 0.99
CA SER A 81 -12.99 4.86 2.39
C SER A 81 -14.06 5.50 3.27
N ASP A 82 -15.28 5.01 3.15
CA ASP A 82 -16.50 5.51 3.76
C ASP A 82 -17.47 4.34 4.01
N TYR A 83 -18.64 4.61 4.57
CA TYR A 83 -19.67 3.65 4.91
C TYR A 83 -20.61 3.28 3.75
N TYR A 84 -20.65 4.08 2.68
CA TYR A 84 -21.59 3.95 1.58
C TYR A 84 -20.93 3.99 0.22
N LEU A 85 -21.49 3.24 -0.72
CA LEU A 85 -21.12 3.33 -2.12
C LEU A 85 -21.66 4.62 -2.76
N PRO A 86 -21.00 5.12 -3.82
CA PRO A 86 -21.57 6.18 -4.64
C PRO A 86 -22.96 5.80 -5.20
N ASP A 87 -23.82 6.80 -5.37
CA ASP A 87 -25.19 6.59 -5.86
C ASP A 87 -25.27 5.98 -7.26
N TYR A 88 -24.24 6.15 -8.08
CA TYR A 88 -24.17 5.54 -9.41
C TYR A 88 -23.92 4.02 -9.39
N ALA A 89 -23.52 3.46 -8.24
CA ALA A 89 -23.25 2.04 -8.13
C ALA A 89 -24.52 1.22 -8.34
N GLY A 90 -24.46 0.18 -9.16
CA GLY A 90 -25.59 -0.67 -9.52
C GLY A 90 -25.13 -1.97 -10.18
N LYS A 91 -26.02 -2.65 -10.89
CA LYS A 91 -25.82 -4.01 -11.47
C LYS A 91 -24.56 -4.18 -12.32
N ASN A 92 -24.12 -3.10 -12.96
CA ASN A 92 -22.92 -3.11 -13.80
C ASN A 92 -21.69 -2.53 -13.08
N THR A 93 -21.76 -2.30 -11.79
CA THR A 93 -20.63 -1.90 -10.95
C THR A 93 -20.00 -3.14 -10.34
N LEU A 94 -18.68 -3.29 -10.49
CA LEU A 94 -17.93 -4.22 -9.67
C LEU A 94 -17.53 -3.54 -8.35
N VAL A 95 -17.91 -4.11 -7.23
CA VAL A 95 -17.47 -3.70 -5.89
C VAL A 95 -16.43 -4.68 -5.37
N VAL A 96 -15.26 -4.17 -5.04
CA VAL A 96 -14.15 -4.94 -4.48
C VAL A 96 -14.06 -4.62 -2.99
N LEU A 97 -14.51 -5.54 -2.16
CA LEU A 97 -14.53 -5.39 -0.70
C LEU A 97 -13.24 -5.95 -0.10
N THR A 98 -12.44 -5.11 0.54
CA THR A 98 -11.18 -5.54 1.12
C THR A 98 -11.09 -5.16 2.60
N SER A 99 -10.98 -6.17 3.46
CA SER A 99 -10.68 -6.00 4.87
C SER A 99 -9.77 -7.13 5.32
N TYR A 100 -8.53 -6.80 5.75
CA TYR A 100 -7.60 -7.82 6.25
C TYR A 100 -8.25 -8.64 7.37
N SER A 101 -8.80 -7.99 8.40
CA SER A 101 -9.44 -8.67 9.54
C SER A 101 -10.81 -9.28 9.19
N GLY A 102 -11.49 -8.73 8.18
CA GLY A 102 -12.88 -9.04 7.86
C GLY A 102 -13.92 -8.43 8.81
N THR A 103 -13.49 -7.56 9.72
CA THR A 103 -14.34 -6.94 10.76
C THR A 103 -14.46 -5.42 10.63
N THR A 104 -13.89 -4.82 9.57
CA THR A 104 -13.93 -3.37 9.35
C THR A 104 -15.36 -2.90 9.12
N GLU A 105 -15.85 -2.04 9.99
CA GLU A 105 -17.25 -1.60 10.02
C GLU A 105 -17.68 -0.95 8.71
N GLU A 106 -16.87 -0.06 8.17
CA GLU A 106 -17.12 0.65 6.91
C GLU A 106 -17.23 -0.33 5.73
N VAL A 107 -16.38 -1.36 5.69
CA VAL A 107 -16.42 -2.38 4.64
C VAL A 107 -17.64 -3.27 4.76
N LEU A 108 -18.07 -3.61 5.96
CA LEU A 108 -19.29 -4.38 6.20
C LEU A 108 -20.55 -3.56 5.84
N SER A 109 -20.53 -2.25 6.09
CA SER A 109 -21.58 -1.34 5.63
C SER A 109 -21.62 -1.28 4.11
N CYS A 110 -20.47 -1.07 3.44
CA CYS A 110 -20.38 -1.11 1.98
C CYS A 110 -20.82 -2.47 1.41
N ALA A 111 -20.55 -3.60 2.09
CA ALA A 111 -21.00 -4.92 1.66
C ALA A 111 -22.55 -5.02 1.64
N THR A 112 -23.19 -4.47 2.68
CA THR A 112 -24.65 -4.41 2.77
C THR A 112 -25.25 -3.51 1.69
N ASP A 113 -24.66 -2.34 1.47
CA ASP A 113 -25.10 -1.39 0.43
C ASP A 113 -24.90 -1.98 -0.98
N ALA A 114 -23.74 -2.63 -1.24
CA ALA A 114 -23.44 -3.30 -2.49
C ALA A 114 -24.49 -4.38 -2.84
N LYS A 115 -24.87 -5.17 -1.84
CA LYS A 115 -25.94 -6.18 -2.01
C LYS A 115 -27.28 -5.55 -2.31
N SER A 116 -27.65 -4.47 -1.62
CA SER A 116 -28.92 -3.75 -1.83
C SER A 116 -29.02 -3.13 -3.22
N LYS A 117 -27.90 -2.68 -3.78
CA LYS A 117 -27.77 -2.09 -5.12
C LYS A 117 -27.58 -3.15 -6.22
N GLU A 118 -27.63 -4.43 -5.86
CA GLU A 118 -27.44 -5.57 -6.77
C GLU A 118 -26.15 -5.51 -7.60
N THR A 119 -25.06 -4.98 -7.01
CA THR A 119 -23.77 -4.88 -7.69
C THR A 119 -23.11 -6.25 -7.83
N GLN A 120 -22.12 -6.37 -8.71
CA GLN A 120 -21.23 -7.51 -8.72
C GLN A 120 -20.16 -7.33 -7.64
N ILE A 121 -19.85 -8.36 -6.88
CA ILE A 121 -19.00 -8.23 -5.68
C ILE A 121 -17.89 -9.27 -5.72
N VAL A 122 -16.66 -8.84 -5.38
CA VAL A 122 -15.55 -9.73 -5.03
C VAL A 122 -15.00 -9.35 -3.66
N VAL A 123 -14.40 -10.31 -2.95
CA VAL A 123 -13.97 -10.14 -1.57
C VAL A 123 -12.53 -10.56 -1.37
N ILE A 124 -11.77 -9.76 -0.62
CA ILE A 124 -10.41 -10.09 -0.17
C ILE A 124 -10.34 -9.94 1.35
N THR A 125 -10.06 -11.03 2.07
CA THR A 125 -10.00 -11.02 3.54
C THR A 125 -9.28 -12.26 4.07
N LYS A 126 -8.81 -12.21 5.33
CA LYS A 126 -8.36 -13.43 6.01
C LYS A 126 -9.48 -14.23 6.68
N GLY A 127 -10.68 -13.64 6.84
CA GLY A 127 -11.77 -14.30 7.58
C GLY A 127 -12.81 -13.31 8.08
N GLY A 128 -13.42 -13.64 9.23
CA GLY A 128 -14.41 -12.81 9.93
C GLY A 128 -15.74 -12.66 9.19
N PRO A 129 -16.61 -11.74 9.65
CA PRO A 129 -17.93 -11.51 9.05
C PRO A 129 -17.91 -11.27 7.54
N LEU A 130 -16.84 -10.67 7.00
CA LEU A 130 -16.73 -10.44 5.57
C LEU A 130 -16.53 -11.74 4.78
N ALA A 131 -15.81 -12.72 5.34
CA ALA A 131 -15.69 -14.04 4.73
C ALA A 131 -16.99 -14.83 4.79
N GLU A 132 -17.73 -14.71 5.89
CA GLU A 132 -19.07 -15.29 6.02
C GLU A 132 -20.04 -14.68 5.00
N PHE A 133 -20.02 -13.34 4.87
CA PHE A 133 -20.80 -12.63 3.84
C PHE A 133 -20.48 -13.15 2.42
N ALA A 134 -19.21 -13.32 2.09
CA ALA A 134 -18.81 -13.86 0.79
C ALA A 134 -19.33 -15.27 0.56
N LYS A 135 -19.23 -16.14 1.58
CA LYS A 135 -19.72 -17.53 1.52
C LYS A 135 -21.23 -17.61 1.39
N ASP A 136 -21.97 -16.87 2.21
CA ASP A 136 -23.44 -16.91 2.24
C ASP A 136 -24.07 -16.39 0.94
N ASN A 137 -23.33 -15.53 0.22
CA ASN A 137 -23.79 -14.97 -1.06
C ASN A 137 -23.09 -15.63 -2.27
N ASN A 138 -22.28 -16.68 -2.09
CA ASN A 138 -21.54 -17.39 -3.14
C ASN A 138 -20.68 -16.44 -4.01
N LEU A 139 -20.01 -15.46 -3.38
CA LEU A 139 -19.19 -14.46 -4.07
C LEU A 139 -17.79 -14.98 -4.39
N PRO A 140 -17.18 -14.56 -5.52
CA PRO A 140 -15.77 -14.76 -5.75
C PRO A 140 -14.95 -14.11 -4.61
N ALA A 141 -14.09 -14.89 -3.96
CA ALA A 141 -13.35 -14.40 -2.81
C ALA A 141 -11.94 -14.99 -2.73
N TYR A 142 -10.97 -14.15 -2.39
CA TYR A 142 -9.66 -14.57 -1.90
C TYR A 142 -9.66 -14.51 -0.38
N ILE A 143 -9.85 -15.67 0.24
CA ILE A 143 -9.82 -15.82 1.70
C ILE A 143 -8.47 -16.45 2.06
N PHE A 144 -7.51 -15.62 2.46
CA PHE A 144 -6.14 -16.05 2.71
C PHE A 144 -5.88 -16.48 4.14
N ASN A 145 -4.94 -17.41 4.31
CA ASN A 145 -4.40 -17.77 5.62
C ASN A 145 -3.03 -17.08 5.81
N PRO A 146 -2.91 -16.08 6.71
CA PRO A 146 -1.71 -15.26 6.82
C PRO A 146 -0.57 -15.93 7.61
N VAL A 147 -0.16 -17.13 7.23
CA VAL A 147 0.90 -17.89 7.93
C VAL A 147 2.23 -17.14 8.00
N LEU A 148 2.51 -16.27 7.03
CA LEU A 148 3.71 -15.44 6.97
C LEU A 148 3.55 -14.08 7.69
N ASN A 149 2.42 -13.86 8.37
CA ASN A 149 2.14 -12.74 9.27
C ASN A 149 1.44 -13.30 10.54
N PRO A 150 2.15 -14.06 11.37
CA PRO A 150 1.55 -14.86 12.45
C PRO A 150 0.86 -14.00 13.51
N ASN A 151 1.34 -12.78 13.73
CA ASN A 151 0.74 -11.83 14.68
C ASN A 151 -0.43 -11.05 14.11
N ASN A 152 -0.81 -11.33 12.86
CA ASN A 152 -1.99 -10.77 12.20
C ASN A 152 -2.06 -9.25 12.17
N VAL A 153 -0.92 -8.57 12.07
CA VAL A 153 -0.84 -7.12 11.94
C VAL A 153 -1.20 -6.73 10.51
N PRO A 154 -2.34 -6.04 10.23
CA PRO A 154 -2.86 -5.88 8.88
C PRO A 154 -1.88 -5.22 7.89
N ARG A 155 -1.16 -4.17 8.32
CA ARG A 155 -0.19 -3.48 7.47
C ARG A 155 1.08 -4.28 7.17
N LEU A 156 1.37 -5.33 7.96
CA LEU A 156 2.47 -6.25 7.70
C LEU A 156 2.06 -7.41 6.77
N GLY A 157 0.78 -7.50 6.42
CA GLY A 157 0.24 -8.45 5.46
C GLY A 157 0.04 -7.85 4.07
N THR A 158 0.87 -6.88 3.68
CA THR A 158 0.75 -6.14 2.41
C THR A 158 0.82 -7.06 1.19
N GLY A 159 1.62 -8.12 1.22
CA GLY A 159 1.69 -9.09 0.14
C GLY A 159 0.33 -9.73 -0.17
N TYR A 160 -0.41 -10.13 0.86
CA TYR A 160 -1.75 -10.73 0.72
C TYR A 160 -2.77 -9.73 0.13
N THR A 161 -2.74 -8.48 0.58
CA THR A 161 -3.72 -7.47 0.13
C THR A 161 -3.39 -6.89 -1.25
N VAL A 162 -2.12 -6.79 -1.64
CA VAL A 162 -1.71 -6.26 -2.94
C VAL A 162 -1.75 -7.35 -4.00
N LEU A 163 -0.88 -8.38 -3.91
CA LEU A 163 -0.79 -9.41 -4.95
C LEU A 163 -2.01 -10.32 -4.96
N GLY A 164 -2.63 -10.57 -3.80
CA GLY A 164 -3.88 -11.33 -3.74
C GLY A 164 -5.05 -10.61 -4.41
N MET A 165 -5.15 -9.29 -4.27
CA MET A 165 -6.16 -8.49 -4.98
C MET A 165 -5.91 -8.52 -6.49
N ILE A 166 -4.69 -8.24 -6.93
CA ILE A 166 -4.32 -8.25 -8.35
C ILE A 166 -4.59 -9.64 -8.95
N GLY A 167 -4.14 -10.70 -8.27
CA GLY A 167 -4.36 -12.09 -8.70
C GLY A 167 -5.84 -12.46 -8.80
N LEU A 168 -6.67 -12.07 -7.83
CA LEU A 168 -8.11 -12.32 -7.88
C LEU A 168 -8.78 -11.59 -9.05
N LEU A 169 -8.47 -10.29 -9.24
CA LEU A 169 -9.05 -9.51 -10.33
C LEU A 169 -8.63 -10.01 -11.71
N ASN A 170 -7.39 -10.50 -11.84
CA ASN A 170 -6.93 -11.19 -13.04
C ASN A 170 -7.69 -12.51 -13.25
N LYS A 171 -7.88 -13.28 -12.18
CA LYS A 171 -8.60 -14.57 -12.22
C LYS A 171 -10.06 -14.41 -12.62
N VAL A 172 -10.75 -13.40 -12.13
CA VAL A 172 -12.15 -13.12 -12.50
C VAL A 172 -12.28 -12.40 -13.86
N GLY A 173 -11.17 -12.05 -14.52
CA GLY A 173 -11.14 -11.48 -15.87
C GLY A 173 -11.45 -9.99 -15.95
N VAL A 174 -11.29 -9.25 -14.86
CA VAL A 174 -11.49 -7.79 -14.80
C VAL A 174 -10.26 -7.04 -15.31
N ILE A 175 -9.09 -7.60 -15.07
CA ILE A 175 -7.80 -7.12 -15.60
C ILE A 175 -7.16 -8.26 -16.40
N ASP A 176 -6.26 -7.91 -17.30
CA ASP A 176 -5.51 -8.85 -18.12
C ASP A 176 -4.01 -8.58 -17.95
N ILE A 177 -3.40 -9.31 -17.02
CA ILE A 177 -1.97 -9.27 -16.72
C ILE A 177 -1.42 -10.64 -17.05
N GLU A 178 -0.39 -10.71 -17.90
CA GLU A 178 0.30 -11.96 -18.14
C GLU A 178 0.96 -12.45 -16.85
N GLU A 179 0.73 -13.71 -16.50
CA GLU A 179 1.29 -14.32 -15.28
C GLU A 179 2.81 -14.11 -15.19
N LYS A 180 3.47 -14.16 -16.35
CA LYS A 180 4.92 -13.97 -16.47
C LYS A 180 5.38 -12.58 -16.03
N GLU A 181 4.60 -11.53 -16.21
CA GLU A 181 4.98 -10.16 -15.81
C GLU A 181 5.18 -10.07 -14.29
N ILE A 182 4.25 -10.65 -13.52
CA ILE A 182 4.33 -10.64 -12.06
C ILE A 182 5.38 -11.65 -11.57
N THR A 183 5.43 -12.85 -12.12
CA THR A 183 6.40 -13.87 -11.69
C THR A 183 7.84 -13.44 -11.97
N ASP A 184 8.11 -12.85 -13.13
CA ASP A 184 9.44 -12.31 -13.45
C ASP A 184 9.81 -11.13 -12.52
N ALA A 185 8.85 -10.26 -12.18
CA ALA A 185 9.08 -9.17 -11.24
C ALA A 185 9.42 -9.71 -9.84
N LEU A 186 8.70 -10.72 -9.35
CA LEU A 186 9.00 -11.37 -8.06
C LEU A 186 10.38 -12.02 -8.04
N VAL A 187 10.79 -12.69 -9.14
CA VAL A 187 12.14 -13.26 -9.27
C VAL A 187 13.20 -12.17 -9.20
N ARG A 188 13.02 -11.05 -9.91
CA ARG A 188 13.97 -9.93 -9.84
C ARG A 188 14.02 -9.28 -8.46
N MET A 189 12.90 -9.25 -7.75
CA MET A 189 12.87 -8.76 -6.36
C MET A 189 13.63 -9.69 -5.41
N HIS A 190 13.64 -11.00 -5.66
CA HIS A 190 14.42 -11.94 -4.87
C HIS A 190 15.91 -11.60 -4.90
N ASP A 191 16.42 -11.27 -6.09
CA ASP A 191 17.84 -10.92 -6.28
C ASP A 191 18.24 -9.59 -5.60
N LYS A 192 17.28 -8.67 -5.41
CA LYS A 192 17.50 -7.32 -4.87
C LYS A 192 17.10 -7.17 -3.40
N PHE A 193 16.46 -8.16 -2.80
CA PHE A 193 15.77 -8.02 -1.51
C PHE A 193 16.70 -7.54 -0.39
N GLU A 194 17.89 -8.14 -0.28
CA GLU A 194 18.86 -7.76 0.76
C GLU A 194 19.45 -6.36 0.50
N ASP A 195 19.67 -5.97 -0.75
CA ASP A 195 20.15 -4.64 -1.11
C ASP A 195 19.10 -3.57 -0.77
N ILE A 196 17.82 -3.82 -1.06
CA ILE A 196 16.71 -2.93 -0.70
C ILE A 196 16.63 -2.77 0.83
N LYS A 197 16.74 -3.86 1.57
CA LYS A 197 16.75 -3.87 3.03
C LYS A 197 17.90 -3.06 3.61
N ALA A 198 19.13 -3.25 3.08
CA ALA A 198 20.30 -2.51 3.49
C ALA A 198 20.21 -1.02 3.17
N GLN A 199 19.70 -0.66 1.99
CA GLN A 199 19.44 0.73 1.60
C GLN A 199 18.42 1.39 2.53
N ALA A 200 17.29 0.72 2.80
CA ALA A 200 16.25 1.21 3.69
C ALA A 200 16.75 1.45 5.12
N LEU A 201 17.63 0.56 5.62
CA LEU A 201 18.27 0.73 6.93
C LEU A 201 19.09 2.01 6.97
N LYS A 202 19.98 2.19 6.00
CA LYS A 202 20.83 3.39 5.89
C LYS A 202 20.02 4.67 5.78
N ASP A 203 18.98 4.65 4.94
CA ASP A 203 18.18 5.84 4.66
C ASP A 203 17.23 6.19 5.81
N SER A 204 16.87 5.23 6.67
CA SER A 204 16.01 5.49 7.83
C SER A 204 16.57 6.56 8.77
N GLU A 205 17.90 6.70 8.86
CA GLU A 205 18.56 7.70 9.69
C GLU A 205 18.28 9.14 9.23
N ILE A 206 18.05 9.35 7.93
CA ILE A 206 17.76 10.65 7.32
C ILE A 206 16.46 11.26 7.89
N PHE A 207 15.53 10.39 8.29
CA PHE A 207 14.19 10.79 8.74
C PHE A 207 14.06 10.97 10.26
N ILE A 208 15.13 10.77 11.02
CA ILE A 208 15.11 10.94 12.48
C ILE A 208 14.81 12.39 12.84
N ASN A 209 13.74 12.61 13.63
CA ASN A 209 13.24 13.94 14.03
C ASN A 209 12.84 14.84 12.83
N LYS A 210 12.40 14.24 11.74
CA LYS A 210 11.92 14.92 10.54
C LYS A 210 10.44 14.62 10.30
N ILE A 211 9.83 15.46 9.49
CA ILE A 211 8.48 15.25 8.92
C ILE A 211 8.68 14.81 7.47
N PRO A 212 8.53 13.52 7.15
CA PRO A 212 8.67 13.03 5.78
C PRO A 212 7.55 13.55 4.89
N ILE A 213 7.93 14.12 3.74
CA ILE A 213 7.01 14.54 2.68
C ILE A 213 7.31 13.71 1.43
N VAL A 214 6.39 12.86 1.05
CA VAL A 214 6.58 11.90 -0.04
C VAL A 214 6.09 12.49 -1.36
N PHE A 215 6.95 12.50 -2.37
CA PHE A 215 6.62 12.87 -3.75
C PHE A 215 6.70 11.65 -4.66
N ALA A 216 5.75 11.52 -5.56
CA ALA A 216 5.76 10.51 -6.62
C ALA A 216 4.90 10.96 -7.81
N SER A 217 4.89 10.13 -8.85
CA SER A 217 4.07 10.34 -10.04
C SER A 217 3.62 9.01 -10.66
N GLU A 218 2.82 9.09 -11.71
CA GLU A 218 2.45 7.99 -12.59
C GLU A 218 2.20 6.67 -11.81
N HIS A 219 2.85 5.56 -12.18
CA HIS A 219 2.65 4.24 -11.59
C HIS A 219 3.05 4.13 -10.10
N LEU A 220 3.84 5.07 -9.56
CA LEU A 220 4.19 5.10 -8.12
C LEU A 220 3.27 6.02 -7.28
N SER A 221 2.22 6.60 -7.87
CA SER A 221 1.29 7.47 -7.13
C SER A 221 0.63 6.76 -5.95
N GLY A 222 0.25 5.49 -6.10
CA GLY A 222 -0.27 4.66 -5.02
C GLY A 222 0.76 4.38 -3.94
N ASN A 223 2.00 4.16 -4.34
CA ASN A 223 3.13 3.90 -3.44
C ASN A 223 3.45 5.10 -2.54
N ALA A 224 3.26 6.34 -3.03
CA ALA A 224 3.43 7.54 -2.20
C ALA A 224 2.44 7.55 -1.02
N LEU A 225 1.18 7.21 -1.27
CA LEU A 225 0.17 7.11 -0.21
C LEU A 225 0.47 5.95 0.74
N ILE A 226 0.92 4.82 0.21
CA ILE A 226 1.33 3.64 1.01
C ILE A 226 2.49 4.02 1.93
N LEU A 227 3.56 4.62 1.41
CA LEU A 227 4.72 5.02 2.18
C LEU A 227 4.36 6.05 3.26
N ARG A 228 3.50 7.04 2.94
CA ARG A 228 2.96 7.97 3.92
C ARG A 228 2.23 7.24 5.07
N ASN A 229 1.40 6.26 4.75
CA ASN A 229 0.71 5.47 5.77
C ASN A 229 1.70 4.66 6.62
N GLN A 230 2.71 4.05 5.99
CA GLN A 230 3.76 3.31 6.69
C GLN A 230 4.56 4.21 7.65
N PHE A 231 4.91 5.44 7.26
CA PHE A 231 5.51 6.40 8.19
C PHE A 231 4.61 6.66 9.41
N ASN A 232 3.33 6.93 9.19
CA ASN A 232 2.40 7.22 10.28
C ASN A 232 2.16 6.00 11.19
N GLU A 233 1.95 4.81 10.61
CA GLU A 233 1.54 3.63 11.39
C GLU A 233 2.71 2.80 11.90
N THR A 234 3.77 2.61 11.11
CA THR A 234 4.90 1.74 11.47
C THR A 234 5.94 2.51 12.27
N SER A 235 6.41 3.66 11.77
CA SER A 235 7.41 4.47 12.47
C SER A 235 6.83 5.48 13.46
N LYS A 236 5.50 5.62 13.56
CA LYS A 236 4.82 6.63 14.41
C LYS A 236 5.23 8.05 14.06
N THR A 237 5.61 8.30 12.82
CA THR A 237 6.13 9.58 12.34
C THR A 237 5.09 10.25 11.46
N PHE A 238 4.66 11.46 11.83
CA PHE A 238 3.72 12.23 11.01
C PHE A 238 4.31 12.49 9.63
N SER A 239 3.55 12.17 8.58
CA SER A 239 3.98 12.29 7.19
C SER A 239 2.83 12.73 6.29
N SER A 240 3.16 13.33 5.16
CA SER A 240 2.23 13.67 4.08
C SER A 240 2.78 13.23 2.72
N PHE A 241 1.94 13.25 1.70
CA PHE A 241 2.36 12.98 0.33
C PHE A 241 1.72 13.95 -0.65
N TYR A 242 2.38 14.16 -1.78
CA TYR A 242 1.87 14.96 -2.90
C TYR A 242 2.31 14.35 -4.22
N LEU A 243 1.50 14.55 -5.26
CA LEU A 243 1.74 13.95 -6.55
C LEU A 243 2.18 14.99 -7.59
N ILE A 244 3.18 14.63 -8.38
CA ILE A 244 3.58 15.37 -9.58
C ILE A 244 2.66 14.90 -10.73
N PRO A 245 2.09 15.79 -11.54
CA PRO A 245 2.43 17.22 -11.67
C PRO A 245 1.62 18.19 -10.80
N ASP A 246 0.60 17.73 -10.07
CA ASP A 246 -0.35 18.59 -9.36
C ASP A 246 0.35 19.50 -8.33
N LEU A 247 1.25 18.95 -7.51
CA LEU A 247 2.00 19.71 -6.51
C LEU A 247 2.76 20.93 -7.09
N ASN A 248 3.16 20.87 -8.36
CA ASN A 248 3.89 21.96 -9.01
C ASN A 248 3.03 23.21 -9.21
N HIS A 249 1.71 23.15 -9.01
CA HIS A 249 0.80 24.26 -9.18
C HIS A 249 0.44 24.98 -7.88
N HIS A 250 0.82 24.42 -6.71
CA HIS A 250 0.43 25.01 -5.41
C HIS A 250 1.48 24.84 -4.31
N LEU A 251 2.13 23.66 -4.19
CA LEU A 251 2.97 23.35 -3.03
C LEU A 251 4.27 24.16 -2.99
N MET A 252 4.85 24.46 -4.13
CA MET A 252 6.18 25.10 -4.21
C MET A 252 6.21 26.48 -3.54
N GLU A 253 5.14 27.25 -3.62
CA GLU A 253 5.03 28.55 -2.92
C GLU A 253 4.92 28.38 -1.40
N GLY A 254 4.33 27.29 -0.95
CA GLY A 254 4.20 26.93 0.47
C GLY A 254 5.52 26.53 1.16
N LEU A 255 6.59 26.31 0.39
CA LEU A 255 7.90 25.99 0.95
C LEU A 255 8.60 27.17 1.66
N GLN A 256 8.10 28.38 1.46
CA GLN A 256 8.68 29.59 2.07
C GLN A 256 8.40 29.69 3.58
N PHE A 257 7.25 29.19 4.05
CA PHE A 257 6.82 29.32 5.43
C PHE A 257 6.11 28.05 5.96
N PRO A 258 6.28 27.71 7.28
CA PRO A 258 7.15 28.38 8.24
C PRO A 258 8.64 28.13 7.94
N GLU A 259 9.49 29.11 8.20
CA GLU A 259 10.93 28.94 8.07
C GLU A 259 11.46 27.84 9.01
N ASN A 260 12.43 27.06 8.53
CA ASN A 260 13.11 26.00 9.30
C ASN A 260 12.18 24.88 9.80
N ALA A 261 11.05 24.64 9.13
CA ALA A 261 10.25 23.47 9.43
C ALA A 261 11.10 22.19 9.28
N PRO A 262 10.96 21.17 10.15
CA PRO A 262 11.78 19.96 10.10
C PRO A 262 11.35 19.01 8.96
N LEU A 263 11.10 19.53 7.77
CA LEU A 263 10.68 18.76 6.62
C LEU A 263 11.86 17.98 6.03
N GLN A 264 11.61 16.75 5.64
CA GLN A 264 12.48 15.92 4.85
C GLN A 264 11.69 15.42 3.65
N PHE A 265 12.05 15.85 2.46
CA PHE A 265 11.41 15.39 1.24
C PHE A 265 12.01 14.06 0.81
N ILE A 266 11.15 13.15 0.36
CA ILE A 266 11.53 11.91 -0.32
C ILE A 266 10.80 11.85 -1.66
N VAL A 267 11.57 11.68 -2.72
CA VAL A 267 11.05 11.47 -4.08
C VAL A 267 11.15 9.99 -4.41
N LEU A 268 10.03 9.38 -4.72
CA LEU A 268 9.99 8.05 -5.33
C LEU A 268 10.18 8.24 -6.83
N ASP A 269 11.37 8.00 -7.34
CA ASP A 269 11.70 8.16 -8.76
C ASP A 269 11.84 6.81 -9.46
N SER A 270 11.72 6.81 -10.79
CA SER A 270 11.71 5.60 -11.60
C SER A 270 12.33 5.81 -12.98
N PRO A 271 13.14 4.87 -13.47
CA PRO A 271 13.59 4.85 -14.85
C PRO A 271 12.43 4.68 -15.84
N ASN A 272 11.28 4.16 -15.40
CA ASN A 272 10.09 3.92 -16.22
C ASN A 272 9.13 5.11 -16.29
N TYR A 273 9.39 6.20 -15.57
CA TYR A 273 8.62 7.44 -15.73
C TYR A 273 8.78 8.06 -17.12
N SER A 274 7.74 8.73 -17.58
CA SER A 274 7.81 9.51 -18.83
C SER A 274 8.83 10.64 -18.72
N ASP A 275 9.44 11.04 -19.85
CA ASP A 275 10.44 12.13 -19.90
C ASP A 275 9.89 13.45 -19.34
N LYS A 276 8.58 13.69 -19.50
CA LYS A 276 7.92 14.88 -18.95
C LYS A 276 7.93 14.87 -17.43
N ILE A 277 7.70 13.72 -16.81
CA ILE A 277 7.71 13.56 -15.35
C ILE A 277 9.14 13.63 -14.83
N LYS A 278 10.11 12.94 -15.43
CA LYS A 278 11.53 13.04 -15.05
C LYS A 278 12.01 14.50 -15.03
N LYS A 279 11.66 15.27 -16.06
CA LYS A 279 11.99 16.71 -16.10
C LYS A 279 11.32 17.49 -14.97
N ARG A 280 10.06 17.17 -14.63
CA ARG A 280 9.34 17.83 -13.52
C ARG A 280 9.93 17.47 -12.16
N ILE A 281 10.30 16.23 -11.93
CA ILE A 281 10.98 15.77 -10.71
C ILE A 281 12.25 16.60 -10.51
N ASN A 282 13.13 16.61 -11.48
CA ASN A 282 14.39 17.37 -11.42
C ASN A 282 14.17 18.86 -11.08
N LEU A 283 13.18 19.52 -11.73
CA LEU A 283 12.86 20.92 -11.44
C LEU A 283 12.24 21.10 -10.05
N THR A 284 11.42 20.15 -9.59
CA THR A 284 10.81 20.19 -8.25
C THR A 284 11.89 20.07 -7.17
N GLU A 285 12.83 19.17 -7.32
CA GLU A 285 13.97 19.02 -6.40
C GLU A 285 14.81 20.30 -6.34
N GLN A 286 15.05 20.95 -7.48
CA GLN A 286 15.75 22.22 -7.51
C GLN A 286 15.01 23.30 -6.70
N VAL A 287 13.68 23.38 -6.81
CA VAL A 287 12.88 24.33 -6.04
C VAL A 287 12.93 24.02 -4.55
N VAL A 288 12.80 22.73 -4.16
CA VAL A 288 12.90 22.31 -2.75
C VAL A 288 14.28 22.68 -2.18
N ASN A 289 15.36 22.39 -2.92
CA ASN A 289 16.74 22.72 -2.52
C ASN A 289 16.97 24.24 -2.42
N GLN A 290 16.41 25.05 -3.34
CA GLN A 290 16.48 26.51 -3.27
C GLN A 290 15.78 27.07 -2.03
N ASN A 291 14.74 26.40 -1.54
CA ASN A 291 14.05 26.69 -0.28
C ASN A 291 14.76 26.07 0.95
N LYS A 292 15.96 25.54 0.77
CA LYS A 292 16.86 25.00 1.82
C LYS A 292 16.31 23.78 2.55
N TYR A 293 15.42 23.03 1.94
CA TYR A 293 14.97 21.75 2.45
C TYR A 293 15.77 20.60 1.82
N PRO A 294 16.11 19.57 2.60
CA PRO A 294 16.79 18.39 2.07
C PRO A 294 15.84 17.53 1.25
N VAL A 295 16.33 16.98 0.16
CA VAL A 295 15.64 15.99 -0.67
C VAL A 295 16.44 14.69 -0.62
N HIS A 296 15.75 13.59 -0.41
CA HIS A 296 16.26 12.24 -0.59
C HIS A 296 15.54 11.62 -1.79
N GLU A 297 16.28 11.15 -2.76
CA GLU A 297 15.76 10.46 -3.92
C GLU A 297 15.88 8.95 -3.71
N PHE A 298 14.77 8.24 -3.74
CA PHE A 298 14.75 6.79 -3.89
C PHE A 298 14.46 6.46 -5.35
N MET A 299 15.53 6.20 -6.11
CA MET A 299 15.45 5.77 -7.50
C MET A 299 15.26 4.26 -7.55
N THR A 300 14.15 3.79 -8.11
CA THR A 300 13.96 2.37 -8.38
C THR A 300 14.91 1.89 -9.48
N SER A 301 15.12 0.59 -9.54
CA SER A 301 15.97 -0.04 -10.54
C SER A 301 15.20 -1.08 -11.37
N GLY A 302 13.88 -0.93 -11.42
CA GLY A 302 12.96 -1.86 -12.08
C GLY A 302 13.09 -1.87 -13.60
N GLN A 303 12.86 -3.03 -14.19
CA GLN A 303 12.74 -3.20 -15.64
C GLN A 303 11.32 -2.88 -16.12
N THR A 304 10.34 -2.99 -15.22
CA THR A 304 8.93 -2.75 -15.47
C THR A 304 8.31 -1.93 -14.34
N GLU A 305 7.11 -1.37 -14.57
CA GLU A 305 6.35 -0.68 -13.54
C GLU A 305 6.00 -1.59 -12.34
N TYR A 306 5.83 -2.90 -12.57
CA TYR A 306 5.60 -3.87 -11.49
C TYR A 306 6.83 -4.04 -10.59
N ASP A 307 8.03 -4.04 -11.17
CA ASP A 307 9.27 -4.05 -10.38
C ASP A 307 9.36 -2.84 -9.49
N ASP A 308 9.12 -1.64 -10.05
CA ASP A 308 9.22 -0.37 -9.31
C ASP A 308 8.25 -0.34 -8.13
N ILE A 309 7.03 -0.82 -8.33
CA ILE A 309 6.01 -0.90 -7.28
C ILE A 309 6.47 -1.81 -6.15
N LEU A 310 6.90 -3.03 -6.47
CA LEU A 310 7.34 -4.00 -5.46
C LEU A 310 8.59 -3.49 -4.73
N GLU A 311 9.57 -2.96 -5.46
CA GLU A 311 10.80 -2.38 -4.90
C GLU A 311 10.47 -1.26 -3.91
N THR A 312 9.56 -0.37 -4.29
CA THR A 312 9.11 0.73 -3.42
C THR A 312 8.33 0.24 -2.19
N ILE A 313 7.47 -0.77 -2.33
CA ILE A 313 6.75 -1.37 -1.19
C ILE A 313 7.74 -2.00 -0.21
N PHE A 314 8.72 -2.74 -0.69
CA PHE A 314 9.74 -3.37 0.17
C PHE A 314 10.61 -2.33 0.86
N TYR A 315 11.13 -1.38 0.09
CA TYR A 315 11.90 -0.26 0.63
C TYR A 315 11.14 0.49 1.72
N GLY A 316 9.93 0.93 1.45
CA GLY A 316 9.09 1.67 2.39
C GLY A 316 8.76 0.87 3.66
N SER A 317 8.51 -0.43 3.51
CA SER A 317 8.24 -1.31 4.65
C SER A 317 9.43 -1.41 5.59
N PHE A 318 10.65 -1.61 5.08
CA PHE A 318 11.87 -1.64 5.89
C PHE A 318 12.26 -0.27 6.42
N LEU A 319 12.21 0.78 5.58
CA LEU A 319 12.54 2.15 5.97
C LEU A 319 11.77 2.59 7.21
N THR A 320 10.45 2.41 7.18
CA THR A 320 9.58 2.85 8.27
C THR A 320 9.65 1.93 9.49
N LEU A 321 9.91 0.65 9.29
CA LEU A 321 10.21 -0.30 10.37
C LEU A 321 11.46 0.14 11.14
N TYR A 322 12.59 0.34 10.45
CA TYR A 322 13.84 0.74 11.08
C TYR A 322 13.72 2.09 11.77
N LEU A 323 13.04 3.07 11.17
CA LEU A 323 12.78 4.35 11.81
C LEU A 323 11.97 4.19 13.09
N GLY A 324 10.96 3.31 13.11
CA GLY A 324 10.17 3.00 14.31
C GLY A 324 11.04 2.38 15.42
N LEU A 325 11.91 1.46 15.06
CA LEU A 325 12.88 0.84 15.98
C LEU A 325 13.88 1.88 16.53
N TYR A 326 14.35 2.83 15.71
CA TYR A 326 15.17 3.95 16.20
C TYR A 326 14.48 4.76 17.29
N TYR A 327 13.18 4.98 17.16
CA TYR A 327 12.37 5.66 18.17
C TYR A 327 11.99 4.76 19.36
N LYS A 328 12.47 3.51 19.38
CA LYS A 328 12.12 2.49 20.38
C LYS A 328 10.61 2.30 20.51
N GLN A 329 9.90 2.43 19.37
CA GLN A 329 8.47 2.17 19.27
C GLN A 329 8.26 0.77 18.71
N ASN A 330 7.26 0.06 19.24
CA ASN A 330 6.86 -1.23 18.67
C ASN A 330 6.20 -1.00 17.30
N PRO A 331 6.81 -1.45 16.18
CA PRO A 331 6.26 -1.20 14.84
C PRO A 331 4.95 -1.95 14.60
N GLY A 332 4.70 -3.03 15.34
CA GLY A 332 3.51 -3.88 15.20
C GLY A 332 2.24 -3.33 15.83
N THR A 333 2.31 -2.38 16.78
CA THR A 333 1.16 -1.86 17.53
C THR A 333 0.61 -0.55 16.97
N ASN A 334 -0.67 -0.25 17.27
CA ASN A 334 -1.34 1.01 16.92
C ASN A 334 -2.18 1.52 18.11
N PRO A 335 -1.55 1.92 19.23
CA PRO A 335 -2.27 2.20 20.48
C PRO A 335 -3.35 3.28 20.37
N TRP A 336 -3.15 4.31 19.54
CA TRP A 336 -4.14 5.35 19.32
C TRP A 336 -5.33 4.89 18.48
N VAL A 337 -5.08 4.08 17.47
CA VAL A 337 -6.15 3.49 16.63
C VAL A 337 -6.95 2.48 17.45
N ASP A 338 -6.29 1.69 18.30
CA ASP A 338 -6.94 0.72 19.17
C ASP A 338 -7.80 1.41 20.23
N TRP A 339 -7.27 2.47 20.84
CA TRP A 339 -8.05 3.32 21.75
C TRP A 339 -9.27 3.90 21.05
N PHE A 340 -9.10 4.51 19.87
CA PHE A 340 -10.19 5.11 19.09
C PHE A 340 -11.29 4.10 18.78
N LYS A 341 -10.94 2.90 18.31
CA LYS A 341 -11.91 1.83 18.02
C LYS A 341 -12.68 1.38 19.26
N LYS A 342 -11.99 1.29 20.39
CA LYS A 342 -12.62 0.95 21.67
C LYS A 342 -13.65 1.98 22.09
N GLU A 343 -13.32 3.27 22.02
CA GLU A 343 -14.24 4.34 22.36
C GLU A 343 -15.43 4.43 21.39
N LEU A 344 -15.20 4.13 20.10
CA LEU A 344 -16.25 4.12 19.07
C LEU A 344 -17.27 3.01 19.29
N SER A 345 -16.87 1.91 19.92
CA SER A 345 -17.75 0.75 20.19
C SER A 345 -18.37 0.78 21.60
N ALA A 346 -18.07 1.77 22.41
CA ALA A 346 -18.63 1.98 23.77
C ALA A 346 -19.96 2.74 23.71
#